data_bdec1b22fcb257244e8b29c2d0705994
#
_entry.id   bdec1b22fcb257244e8b29c2d0705994
#
_cell.length_a   1.000
_cell.length_b   1.000
_cell.length_c   1.000
_cell.angle_alpha   90.00
_cell.angle_beta   90.00
_cell.angle_gamma   90.00
#
_symmetry.space_group_name_H-M   'P 1'
#
loop_
_entity.id
_entity.type
_entity.pdbx_description
1 polymer ?
#
loop_
_entity_poly.entity_id
_entity_poly.type
_entity_poly.pdbx_seq_one_letter_code
_entity_poly.pdbx_strand_id
1 'polypeptide(L)'
;MLRFLLPLFLLLGFVFADGISPSKYAKLVQKGEKVALKLCDVKKLSQIKSKKRQDIFREIENIQPCMSLNKRNKEALAYFLMAGQSDSVTDVKGQMTVPKEVKCPVCGMFVAKYPKWAARIDVEGKHYFDGVKDMMKFYIFDVDFPYDRNKITNIEVTDFYTLKAIDAYKAFYVVGSDVYGPMGNELIPFLTQKAAQNFMTDHRGEKIIRFDDINPKLVMGLDGLEYTE
;
A
#
# COMPACT_ATOMS: atom_id res chain seq x y z
N MET A 1 6.21 55.20 17.57
CA MET A 1 5.35 54.11 17.98
C MET A 1 5.07 53.21 16.75
N LEU A 2 5.84 52.14 16.60
CA LEU A 2 5.78 51.24 15.46
C LEU A 2 5.01 49.99 15.92
N ARG A 3 3.80 49.81 15.42
CA ARG A 3 2.92 48.64 15.70
C ARG A 3 3.36 47.49 14.79
N PHE A 4 4.00 46.47 15.34
CA PHE A 4 4.21 45.18 14.68
C PHE A 4 2.89 44.41 14.60
N LEU A 5 2.38 44.25 13.38
CA LEU A 5 1.29 43.30 13.07
C LEU A 5 1.96 41.93 12.88
N LEU A 6 1.70 41.01 13.81
CA LEU A 6 2.02 39.61 13.68
C LEU A 6 1.04 39.00 12.63
N PRO A 7 1.49 38.28 11.61
CA PRO A 7 0.59 37.53 10.76
C PRO A 7 0.11 36.29 11.53
N LEU A 8 -1.20 36.24 11.71
CA LEU A 8 -1.93 35.05 12.22
C LEU A 8 -1.82 33.94 11.16
N PHE A 9 -0.93 32.99 11.36
CA PHE A 9 -0.88 31.76 10.57
C PHE A 9 -2.11 30.93 10.91
N LEU A 10 -3.13 30.99 10.03
CA LEU A 10 -4.26 30.08 10.02
C LEU A 10 -3.74 28.67 9.64
N LEU A 11 -3.51 27.83 10.63
CA LEU A 11 -3.38 26.38 10.46
C LEU A 11 -4.71 25.86 9.90
N LEU A 12 -4.80 25.76 8.57
CA LEU A 12 -5.85 25.02 7.88
C LEU A 12 -5.66 23.53 8.19
N GLY A 13 -6.15 23.09 9.35
CA GLY A 13 -6.36 21.68 9.63
C GLY A 13 -7.38 21.13 8.65
N PHE A 14 -6.99 20.23 7.77
CA PHE A 14 -7.92 19.44 6.97
C PHE A 14 -8.77 18.59 7.93
N VAL A 15 -9.93 19.12 8.31
CA VAL A 15 -10.97 18.35 9.00
C VAL A 15 -11.65 17.50 7.92
N PHE A 16 -11.46 16.19 7.98
CA PHE A 16 -12.29 15.27 7.20
C PHE A 16 -13.76 15.55 7.54
N ALA A 17 -14.63 15.59 6.54
CA ALA A 17 -16.05 15.96 6.67
C ALA A 17 -16.85 15.12 7.70
N ASP A 18 -16.29 14.03 8.21
CA ASP A 18 -16.90 13.10 9.17
C ASP A 18 -16.26 13.11 10.58
N GLY A 19 -15.28 13.98 10.86
CA GLY A 19 -14.68 14.12 12.21
C GLY A 19 -13.96 12.87 12.75
N ILE A 20 -13.56 11.92 11.90
CA ILE A 20 -12.82 10.72 12.32
C ILE A 20 -11.31 10.89 12.11
N SER A 21 -10.51 10.28 13.01
CA SER A 21 -9.07 10.30 12.87
C SER A 21 -8.60 9.50 11.64
N PRO A 22 -7.47 9.87 11.02
CA PRO A 22 -6.92 9.16 9.87
C PRO A 22 -6.67 7.67 10.11
N SER A 23 -6.19 7.29 11.29
CA SER A 23 -5.99 5.88 11.68
C SER A 23 -7.31 5.11 11.76
N LYS A 24 -8.36 5.73 12.30
CA LYS A 24 -9.70 5.13 12.34
C LYS A 24 -10.28 4.99 10.94
N TYR A 25 -10.06 5.98 10.05
CA TYR A 25 -10.45 5.89 8.66
C TYR A 25 -9.79 4.70 7.96
N ALA A 26 -8.47 4.54 8.07
CA ALA A 26 -7.73 3.43 7.47
C ALA A 26 -8.23 2.06 7.97
N LYS A 27 -8.47 1.91 9.28
CA LYS A 27 -9.03 0.67 9.86
C LYS A 27 -10.43 0.37 9.33
N LEU A 28 -11.27 1.39 9.12
CA LEU A 28 -12.61 1.22 8.54
C LEU A 28 -12.53 0.80 7.07
N VAL A 29 -11.65 1.40 6.26
CA VAL A 29 -11.42 1.02 4.87
C VAL A 29 -10.96 -0.43 4.77
N GLN A 30 -9.95 -0.84 5.53
CA GLN A 30 -9.45 -2.22 5.56
C GLN A 30 -10.53 -3.23 5.99
N LYS A 31 -11.31 -2.88 7.02
CA LYS A 31 -12.44 -3.72 7.43
C LYS A 31 -13.50 -3.80 6.35
N GLY A 32 -13.82 -2.69 5.68
CA GLY A 32 -14.78 -2.62 4.59
C GLY A 32 -14.40 -3.48 3.39
N GLU A 33 -13.12 -3.52 3.05
CA GLU A 33 -12.60 -4.42 2.01
C GLU A 33 -12.84 -5.90 2.35
N LYS A 34 -12.52 -6.31 3.61
CA LYS A 34 -12.79 -7.68 4.07
C LYS A 34 -14.28 -8.02 4.02
N VAL A 35 -15.15 -7.05 4.32
CA VAL A 35 -16.61 -7.20 4.21
C VAL A 35 -17.03 -7.37 2.75
N ALA A 36 -16.51 -6.53 1.85
CA ALA A 36 -16.78 -6.60 0.42
C ALA A 36 -16.41 -7.97 -0.16
N LEU A 37 -15.22 -8.47 0.14
CA LEU A 37 -14.71 -9.74 -0.38
C LEU A 37 -15.42 -10.98 0.18
N LYS A 38 -15.87 -10.94 1.44
CA LYS A 38 -16.42 -12.12 2.13
C LYS A 38 -17.93 -12.21 2.12
N LEU A 39 -18.62 -11.07 2.07
CA LEU A 39 -20.06 -11.00 2.33
C LEU A 39 -20.85 -10.37 1.18
N CYS A 40 -20.18 -9.90 0.12
CA CYS A 40 -20.84 -9.15 -0.93
C CYS A 40 -20.55 -9.70 -2.33
N ASP A 41 -21.50 -9.47 -3.25
CA ASP A 41 -21.34 -9.70 -4.68
C ASP A 41 -20.60 -8.50 -5.30
N VAL A 42 -19.41 -8.75 -5.83
CA VAL A 42 -18.53 -7.71 -6.40
C VAL A 42 -19.18 -7.03 -7.61
N LYS A 43 -19.95 -7.76 -8.43
CA LYS A 43 -20.66 -7.19 -9.60
C LYS A 43 -21.75 -6.23 -9.17
N LYS A 44 -22.46 -6.53 -8.09
CA LYS A 44 -23.47 -5.62 -7.52
C LYS A 44 -22.80 -4.42 -6.85
N LEU A 45 -21.69 -4.62 -6.13
CA LEU A 45 -20.91 -3.51 -5.53
C LEU A 45 -20.43 -2.51 -6.57
N SER A 46 -20.02 -2.96 -7.75
CA SER A 46 -19.55 -2.09 -8.83
C SER A 46 -20.63 -1.16 -9.41
N GLN A 47 -21.90 -1.40 -9.09
CA GLN A 47 -23.03 -0.54 -9.49
C GLN A 47 -23.16 0.68 -8.56
N ILE A 48 -22.60 0.64 -7.35
CA ILE A 48 -22.59 1.77 -6.42
C ILE A 48 -21.61 2.81 -6.93
N LYS A 49 -22.10 4.02 -7.29
CA LYS A 49 -21.30 5.10 -7.88
C LYS A 49 -21.20 6.34 -6.99
N SER A 50 -21.98 6.40 -5.93
CA SER A 50 -22.00 7.54 -5.02
C SER A 50 -20.70 7.71 -4.27
N LYS A 51 -20.24 8.97 -4.13
CA LYS A 51 -19.03 9.34 -3.36
C LYS A 51 -19.35 9.79 -1.93
N LYS A 52 -20.62 10.08 -1.63
CA LYS A 52 -21.06 10.51 -0.30
C LYS A 52 -21.54 9.32 0.53
N ARG A 53 -21.09 9.24 1.77
CA ARG A 53 -21.42 8.11 2.67
C ARG A 53 -22.92 7.83 2.80
N GLN A 54 -23.74 8.86 2.94
CA GLN A 54 -25.19 8.71 3.07
C GLN A 54 -25.84 8.13 1.80
N ASP A 55 -25.37 8.52 0.63
CA ASP A 55 -25.87 8.02 -0.64
C ASP A 55 -25.43 6.56 -0.85
N ILE A 56 -24.18 6.23 -0.49
CA ILE A 56 -23.68 4.84 -0.50
C ILE A 56 -24.55 3.94 0.39
N PHE A 57 -24.97 4.39 1.59
CA PHE A 57 -25.87 3.63 2.44
C PHE A 57 -27.19 3.32 1.76
N ARG A 58 -27.78 4.31 1.09
CA ARG A 58 -29.03 4.13 0.31
C ARG A 58 -28.85 3.17 -0.85
N GLU A 59 -27.74 3.27 -1.59
CA GLU A 59 -27.44 2.35 -2.70
C GLU A 59 -27.20 0.92 -2.21
N ILE A 60 -26.51 0.72 -1.06
CA ILE A 60 -26.35 -0.62 -0.45
C ILE A 60 -27.72 -1.20 -0.07
N GLU A 61 -28.65 -0.40 0.43
CA GLU A 61 -30.00 -0.87 0.79
C GLU A 61 -30.85 -1.20 -0.43
N ASN A 62 -30.74 -0.42 -1.49
CA ASN A 62 -31.51 -0.62 -2.73
C ASN A 62 -30.97 -1.79 -3.58
N ILE A 63 -29.65 -1.86 -3.78
CA ILE A 63 -29.01 -2.86 -4.65
C ILE A 63 -28.87 -4.21 -3.92
N GLN A 64 -28.83 -4.17 -2.58
CA GLN A 64 -28.58 -5.36 -1.74
C GLN A 64 -27.41 -6.21 -2.23
N PRO A 65 -26.20 -5.62 -2.35
CA PRO A 65 -25.04 -6.31 -2.89
C PRO A 65 -24.47 -7.34 -1.92
N CYS A 66 -24.86 -7.31 -0.65
CA CYS A 66 -24.26 -8.12 0.40
C CYS A 66 -25.31 -8.92 1.16
N MET A 67 -24.88 -10.01 1.78
CA MET A 67 -25.64 -10.68 2.84
C MET A 67 -25.92 -9.67 3.97
N SER A 68 -26.87 -10.00 4.88
CA SER A 68 -27.26 -9.08 5.97
C SER A 68 -26.02 -8.55 6.71
N LEU A 69 -25.82 -7.22 6.64
CA LEU A 69 -24.71 -6.53 7.28
C LEU A 69 -25.19 -5.86 8.58
N ASN A 70 -24.44 -6.06 9.67
CA ASN A 70 -24.63 -5.24 10.86
C ASN A 70 -24.15 -3.79 10.61
N LYS A 71 -24.56 -2.85 11.49
CA LYS A 71 -24.24 -1.42 11.36
C LYS A 71 -22.74 -1.15 11.16
N ARG A 72 -21.86 -1.84 11.92
CA ARG A 72 -20.41 -1.66 11.86
C ARG A 72 -19.81 -2.12 10.53
N ASN A 73 -20.34 -3.19 9.96
CA ASN A 73 -19.87 -3.71 8.66
C ASN A 73 -20.39 -2.85 7.51
N LYS A 74 -21.62 -2.36 7.59
CA LYS A 74 -22.18 -1.42 6.61
C LYS A 74 -21.38 -0.11 6.59
N GLU A 75 -21.04 0.43 7.76
CA GLU A 75 -20.20 1.62 7.89
C GLU A 75 -18.81 1.40 7.30
N ALA A 76 -18.13 0.30 7.64
CA ALA A 76 -16.83 -0.04 7.11
C ALA A 76 -16.86 -0.20 5.57
N LEU A 77 -17.88 -0.88 5.03
CA LEU A 77 -18.08 -1.03 3.59
C LEU A 77 -18.26 0.33 2.89
N ALA A 78 -19.01 1.26 3.49
CA ALA A 78 -19.18 2.60 2.93
C ALA A 78 -17.85 3.36 2.85
N TYR A 79 -17.01 3.30 3.89
CA TYR A 79 -15.68 3.92 3.85
C TYR A 79 -14.76 3.27 2.81
N PHE A 80 -14.83 1.97 2.63
CA PHE A 80 -14.10 1.27 1.57
C PHE A 80 -14.55 1.72 0.17
N LEU A 81 -15.86 1.81 -0.08
CA LEU A 81 -16.39 2.27 -1.36
C LEU A 81 -16.06 3.74 -1.63
N MET A 82 -16.06 4.60 -0.61
CA MET A 82 -15.61 5.98 -0.72
C MET A 82 -14.13 6.07 -1.09
N ALA A 83 -13.27 5.27 -0.45
CA ALA A 83 -11.85 5.22 -0.72
C ALA A 83 -11.54 4.71 -2.14
N GLY A 84 -12.28 3.72 -2.62
CA GLY A 84 -12.14 3.17 -3.97
C GLY A 84 -12.63 4.09 -5.10
N GLN A 85 -13.38 5.13 -4.78
CA GLN A 85 -13.91 6.09 -5.77
C GLN A 85 -13.16 7.43 -5.78
N SER A 86 -12.10 7.56 -4.99
CA SER A 86 -11.23 8.73 -5.02
C SER A 86 -10.47 8.79 -6.35
N ASP A 87 -10.61 9.91 -7.08
CA ASP A 87 -10.04 10.12 -8.43
C ASP A 87 -8.49 10.10 -8.48
N SER A 88 -7.83 9.90 -7.33
CA SER A 88 -6.37 9.78 -7.21
C SER A 88 -5.84 8.35 -7.38
N VAL A 89 -6.69 7.36 -7.71
CA VAL A 89 -6.32 5.94 -7.81
C VAL A 89 -6.46 5.43 -9.25
N THR A 90 -5.95 6.17 -10.22
CA THR A 90 -5.98 5.73 -11.63
C THR A 90 -4.96 4.63 -11.96
N ASP A 91 -4.02 4.33 -11.05
CA ASP A 91 -2.95 3.35 -11.28
C ASP A 91 -3.03 2.09 -10.37
N VAL A 92 -4.13 1.88 -9.63
CA VAL A 92 -4.23 0.69 -8.78
C VAL A 92 -4.79 -0.49 -9.57
N LYS A 93 -3.91 -1.34 -10.04
CA LYS A 93 -4.23 -2.66 -10.60
C LYS A 93 -4.84 -3.55 -9.51
N GLY A 94 -5.41 -4.68 -9.91
CA GLY A 94 -5.87 -5.71 -8.96
C GLY A 94 -4.72 -6.27 -8.09
N GLN A 95 -5.03 -7.22 -7.24
CA GLN A 95 -4.03 -7.92 -6.44
C GLN A 95 -3.00 -8.60 -7.36
N MET A 96 -1.72 -8.57 -6.97
CA MET A 96 -0.66 -9.24 -7.73
C MET A 96 -0.91 -10.76 -7.77
N THR A 97 -1.04 -11.32 -8.97
CA THR A 97 -1.17 -12.76 -9.16
C THR A 97 0.21 -13.37 -9.28
N VAL A 98 0.60 -14.18 -8.31
CA VAL A 98 1.87 -14.90 -8.29
C VAL A 98 1.63 -16.38 -8.59
N PRO A 99 2.28 -16.98 -9.59
CA PRO A 99 2.20 -18.42 -9.84
C PRO A 99 2.72 -19.20 -8.63
N LYS A 100 2.09 -20.34 -8.30
CA LYS A 100 2.39 -21.09 -7.06
C LYS A 100 3.83 -21.57 -6.96
N GLU A 101 4.43 -21.93 -8.10
CA GLU A 101 5.75 -22.54 -8.18
C GLU A 101 6.89 -21.51 -8.23
N VAL A 102 6.57 -20.21 -8.30
CA VAL A 102 7.61 -19.19 -8.46
C VAL A 102 8.31 -18.94 -7.13
N LYS A 103 9.65 -18.98 -7.23
CA LYS A 103 10.57 -18.67 -6.14
C LYS A 103 11.16 -17.28 -6.30
N CYS A 104 11.40 -16.60 -5.19
CA CYS A 104 12.20 -15.38 -5.16
C CYS A 104 13.62 -15.68 -5.65
N PRO A 105 14.17 -14.95 -6.65
CA PRO A 105 15.49 -15.21 -7.17
C PRO A 105 16.61 -14.85 -6.19
N VAL A 106 16.31 -14.10 -5.12
CA VAL A 106 17.27 -13.67 -4.11
C VAL A 106 17.36 -14.66 -2.96
N CYS A 107 16.23 -15.03 -2.35
CA CYS A 107 16.22 -15.88 -1.15
C CYS A 107 15.66 -17.29 -1.36
N GLY A 108 15.11 -17.60 -2.55
CA GLY A 108 14.59 -18.92 -2.91
C GLY A 108 13.22 -19.26 -2.30
N MET A 109 12.57 -18.37 -1.57
CA MET A 109 11.25 -18.61 -0.97
C MET A 109 10.15 -18.63 -2.03
N PHE A 110 9.11 -19.44 -1.80
CA PHE A 110 7.92 -19.45 -2.66
C PHE A 110 7.08 -18.19 -2.43
N VAL A 111 7.10 -17.29 -3.39
CA VAL A 111 6.48 -15.96 -3.28
C VAL A 111 4.98 -16.02 -3.06
N ALA A 112 4.30 -16.98 -3.69
CA ALA A 112 2.86 -17.18 -3.55
C ALA A 112 2.38 -17.45 -2.11
N LYS A 113 3.29 -17.82 -1.19
CA LYS A 113 2.99 -17.96 0.24
C LYS A 113 2.86 -16.63 0.97
N TYR A 114 3.37 -15.56 0.37
CA TYR A 114 3.48 -14.23 0.97
C TYR A 114 2.83 -13.14 0.10
N PRO A 115 1.57 -13.27 -0.32
CA PRO A 115 0.95 -12.37 -1.29
C PRO A 115 0.90 -10.91 -0.83
N LYS A 116 0.88 -10.68 0.48
CA LYS A 116 0.91 -9.34 1.08
C LYS A 116 2.24 -8.60 0.84
N TRP A 117 3.31 -9.35 0.65
CA TRP A 117 4.66 -8.84 0.53
C TRP A 117 5.17 -8.88 -0.91
N ALA A 118 4.41 -9.53 -1.79
CA ALA A 118 4.84 -9.78 -3.15
C ALA A 118 5.23 -8.50 -3.88
N ALA A 119 6.37 -8.56 -4.56
CA ALA A 119 6.87 -7.54 -5.46
C ALA A 119 7.25 -8.17 -6.80
N ARG A 120 7.33 -7.38 -7.88
CA ARG A 120 7.62 -7.88 -9.22
C ARG A 120 8.43 -6.89 -10.04
N ILE A 121 9.41 -7.40 -10.77
CA ILE A 121 10.11 -6.72 -11.85
C ILE A 121 9.85 -7.46 -13.16
N ASP A 122 9.42 -6.74 -14.19
CA ASP A 122 9.24 -7.24 -15.54
C ASP A 122 10.47 -6.84 -16.38
N VAL A 123 11.42 -7.76 -16.53
CA VAL A 123 12.63 -7.64 -17.36
C VAL A 123 12.96 -9.00 -17.91
N GLU A 124 13.05 -9.13 -19.25
CA GLU A 124 13.29 -10.41 -19.93
C GLU A 124 12.41 -11.58 -19.43
N GLY A 125 11.25 -11.23 -18.84
CA GLY A 125 10.33 -12.12 -18.15
C GLY A 125 9.75 -11.44 -16.91
N LYS A 126 9.13 -12.24 -16.02
CA LYS A 126 8.56 -11.75 -14.76
C LYS A 126 9.32 -12.34 -13.59
N HIS A 127 9.95 -11.50 -12.79
CA HIS A 127 10.63 -11.88 -11.57
C HIS A 127 9.80 -11.45 -10.37
N TYR A 128 9.48 -12.38 -9.49
CA TYR A 128 8.67 -12.15 -8.30
C TYR A 128 9.53 -12.30 -7.05
N PHE A 129 9.24 -11.46 -6.05
CA PHE A 129 9.97 -11.38 -4.79
C PHE A 129 8.99 -11.47 -3.64
N ASP A 130 9.39 -12.07 -2.53
CA ASP A 130 8.61 -12.20 -1.31
C ASP A 130 8.72 -10.99 -0.38
N GLY A 131 9.41 -9.94 -0.81
CA GLY A 131 9.53 -8.64 -0.15
C GLY A 131 10.16 -7.58 -1.05
N VAL A 132 9.93 -6.31 -0.73
CA VAL A 132 10.53 -5.18 -1.46
C VAL A 132 12.04 -5.14 -1.25
N LYS A 133 12.54 -5.52 -0.07
CA LYS A 133 13.98 -5.61 0.21
C LYS A 133 14.69 -6.51 -0.79
N ASP A 134 14.18 -7.71 -1.01
CA ASP A 134 14.78 -8.65 -1.96
C ASP A 134 14.61 -8.17 -3.41
N MET A 135 13.49 -7.56 -3.75
CA MET A 135 13.32 -6.90 -5.04
C MET A 135 14.41 -5.83 -5.27
N MET A 136 14.69 -5.01 -4.25
CA MET A 136 15.71 -3.97 -4.36
C MET A 136 17.14 -4.53 -4.40
N LYS A 137 17.42 -5.65 -3.74
CA LYS A 137 18.70 -6.37 -3.92
C LYS A 137 18.89 -6.77 -5.39
N PHE A 138 17.89 -7.41 -5.97
CA PHE A 138 17.91 -7.78 -7.38
C PHE A 138 18.07 -6.56 -8.30
N TYR A 139 17.41 -5.45 -7.97
CA TYR A 139 17.46 -4.21 -8.75
C TYR A 139 18.83 -3.51 -8.66
N ILE A 140 19.48 -3.52 -7.49
CA ILE A 140 20.68 -2.73 -7.20
C ILE A 140 21.98 -3.50 -7.54
N PHE A 141 22.07 -4.80 -7.15
CA PHE A 141 23.30 -5.59 -7.25
C PHE A 141 23.39 -6.31 -8.59
N ASP A 142 23.93 -5.62 -9.60
CA ASP A 142 24.03 -6.11 -10.97
C ASP A 142 25.09 -7.21 -11.18
N VAL A 143 26.08 -7.30 -10.29
CA VAL A 143 27.06 -8.37 -10.30
C VAL A 143 26.43 -9.70 -9.89
N ASP A 144 25.57 -9.68 -8.88
CA ASP A 144 24.89 -10.87 -8.37
C ASP A 144 23.69 -11.26 -9.25
N PHE A 145 23.06 -10.28 -9.85
CA PHE A 145 21.86 -10.43 -10.68
C PHE A 145 22.03 -9.73 -12.03
N PRO A 146 22.79 -10.35 -12.98
CA PRO A 146 23.11 -9.73 -14.25
C PRO A 146 21.91 -9.72 -15.20
N TYR A 147 21.44 -8.53 -15.56
CA TYR A 147 20.43 -8.26 -16.58
C TYR A 147 20.55 -6.81 -17.07
N ASP A 148 19.97 -6.52 -18.22
CA ASP A 148 19.96 -5.16 -18.77
C ASP A 148 18.82 -4.34 -18.13
N ARG A 149 19.17 -3.44 -17.22
CA ARG A 149 18.20 -2.56 -16.53
C ARG A 149 17.40 -1.68 -17.47
N ASN A 150 17.94 -1.35 -18.64
CA ASN A 150 17.21 -0.55 -19.64
C ASN A 150 16.03 -1.30 -20.26
N LYS A 151 15.97 -2.62 -20.08
CA LYS A 151 14.87 -3.47 -20.54
C LYS A 151 13.77 -3.65 -19.50
N ILE A 152 13.89 -3.03 -18.34
CA ILE A 152 12.79 -3.05 -17.34
C ILE A 152 11.59 -2.33 -17.91
N THR A 153 10.48 -3.03 -18.00
CA THR A 153 9.22 -2.49 -18.51
C THR A 153 8.23 -2.14 -17.41
N ASN A 154 8.38 -2.74 -16.22
CA ASN A 154 7.45 -2.50 -15.10
C ASN A 154 8.07 -2.96 -13.77
N ILE A 155 7.85 -2.19 -12.71
CA ILE A 155 8.14 -2.62 -11.33
C ILE A 155 6.90 -2.37 -10.49
N GLU A 156 6.42 -3.41 -9.82
CA GLU A 156 5.25 -3.35 -8.95
C GLU A 156 5.54 -3.88 -7.56
N VAL A 157 4.92 -3.25 -6.56
CA VAL A 157 4.93 -3.69 -5.17
C VAL A 157 3.50 -3.80 -4.65
N THR A 158 3.27 -4.60 -3.62
CA THR A 158 1.95 -4.76 -3.01
C THR A 158 1.75 -3.70 -1.94
N ASP A 159 0.80 -2.79 -2.14
CA ASP A 159 0.39 -1.84 -1.09
C ASP A 159 -0.04 -2.57 0.17
N PHE A 160 0.56 -2.21 1.30
CA PHE A 160 0.43 -2.94 2.55
C PHE A 160 -1.01 -2.97 3.10
N TYR A 161 -1.78 -1.92 2.89
CA TYR A 161 -3.16 -1.84 3.39
C TYR A 161 -4.19 -2.40 2.45
N THR A 162 -4.06 -2.11 1.15
CA THR A 162 -5.08 -2.51 0.17
C THR A 162 -4.80 -3.85 -0.48
N LEU A 163 -3.58 -4.37 -0.34
CA LEU A 163 -3.08 -5.59 -0.98
C LEU A 163 -3.10 -5.54 -2.52
N LYS A 164 -3.15 -4.35 -3.09
CA LYS A 164 -3.15 -4.14 -4.54
C LYS A 164 -1.75 -3.89 -5.06
N ALA A 165 -1.49 -4.33 -6.27
CA ALA A 165 -0.26 -4.00 -6.97
C ALA A 165 -0.25 -2.50 -7.32
N ILE A 166 0.82 -1.82 -6.96
CA ILE A 166 1.06 -0.40 -7.23
C ILE A 166 2.41 -0.21 -7.89
N ASP A 167 2.57 0.87 -8.64
CA ASP A 167 3.82 1.28 -9.27
C ASP A 167 4.89 1.56 -8.19
N ALA A 168 5.99 0.83 -8.24
CA ALA A 168 7.07 0.93 -7.26
C ALA A 168 7.71 2.32 -7.24
N TYR A 169 7.89 2.96 -8.40
CA TYR A 169 8.50 4.30 -8.49
C TYR A 169 7.63 5.38 -7.83
N LYS A 170 6.31 5.17 -7.78
CA LYS A 170 5.35 6.11 -7.17
C LYS A 170 5.01 5.79 -5.73
N ALA A 171 5.40 4.63 -5.22
CA ALA A 171 5.13 4.22 -3.85
C ALA A 171 5.88 5.04 -2.79
N PHE A 172 5.34 5.03 -1.57
CA PHE A 172 5.99 5.54 -0.36
C PHE A 172 6.38 4.34 0.49
N TYR A 173 7.63 4.31 0.96
CA TYR A 173 8.15 3.17 1.72
C TYR A 173 8.41 3.57 3.17
N VAL A 174 7.87 2.83 4.12
CA VAL A 174 8.21 2.99 5.55
C VAL A 174 9.34 2.03 5.90
N VAL A 175 10.34 2.56 6.61
CA VAL A 175 11.53 1.85 7.08
C VAL A 175 11.60 1.89 8.60
N GLY A 176 12.15 0.86 9.22
CA GLY A 176 12.41 0.80 10.65
C GLY A 176 11.17 0.55 11.51
N SER A 177 10.13 -0.09 10.96
CA SER A 177 8.92 -0.42 11.71
C SER A 177 9.06 -1.71 12.53
N ASP A 178 8.13 -1.92 13.47
CA ASP A 178 7.98 -3.16 14.24
C ASP A 178 7.25 -4.28 13.48
N VAL A 179 6.99 -4.09 12.19
CA VAL A 179 6.38 -5.07 11.31
C VAL A 179 7.44 -5.72 10.43
N TYR A 180 7.56 -7.03 10.52
CA TYR A 180 8.55 -7.81 9.78
C TYR A 180 7.92 -8.47 8.56
N GLY A 181 8.67 -8.47 7.46
CA GLY A 181 8.39 -9.26 6.27
C GLY A 181 8.84 -10.72 6.41
N PRO A 182 8.73 -11.52 5.34
CA PRO A 182 9.17 -12.93 5.35
C PRO A 182 10.65 -13.11 5.72
N MET A 183 11.48 -12.13 5.36
CA MET A 183 12.93 -12.13 5.60
C MET A 183 13.37 -11.06 6.62
N GLY A 184 12.53 -10.77 7.63
CA GLY A 184 12.87 -9.83 8.70
C GLY A 184 12.50 -8.38 8.38
N ASN A 185 13.38 -7.42 8.69
CA ASN A 185 13.15 -6.00 8.40
C ASN A 185 12.87 -5.77 6.92
N GLU A 186 11.95 -4.84 6.63
CA GLU A 186 11.43 -4.69 5.28
C GLU A 186 11.19 -3.22 4.90
N LEU A 187 11.10 -2.96 3.61
CA LEU A 187 10.64 -1.73 3.00
C LEU A 187 9.13 -1.86 2.75
N ILE A 188 8.31 -1.23 3.59
CA ILE A 188 6.86 -1.44 3.56
C ILE A 188 6.18 -0.42 2.65
N PRO A 189 5.61 -0.83 1.49
CA PRO A 189 5.10 0.07 0.47
C PRO A 189 3.67 0.51 0.71
N PHE A 190 3.39 1.77 0.36
CA PHE A 190 2.07 2.40 0.41
C PHE A 190 1.80 3.22 -0.84
N LEU A 191 0.56 3.17 -1.30
CA LEU A 191 0.10 3.97 -2.44
C LEU A 191 0.12 5.48 -2.14
N THR A 192 -0.15 5.88 -0.89
CA THR A 192 -0.25 7.29 -0.51
C THR A 192 0.65 7.63 0.65
N GLN A 193 1.20 8.86 0.65
CA GLN A 193 1.98 9.39 1.77
C GLN A 193 1.20 9.35 3.09
N LYS A 194 -0.11 9.60 3.04
CA LYS A 194 -0.97 9.57 4.23
C LYS A 194 -1.06 8.18 4.84
N ALA A 195 -1.17 7.13 4.01
CA ALA A 195 -1.16 5.75 4.48
C ALA A 195 0.19 5.39 5.12
N ALA A 196 1.30 5.76 4.47
CA ALA A 196 2.65 5.59 5.01
C ALA A 196 2.82 6.30 6.36
N GLN A 197 2.36 7.55 6.49
CA GLN A 197 2.43 8.32 7.73
C GLN A 197 1.63 7.68 8.87
N ASN A 198 0.42 7.18 8.58
CA ASN A 198 -0.41 6.49 9.57
C ASN A 198 0.28 5.21 10.05
N PHE A 199 0.80 4.40 9.09
CA PHE A 199 1.53 3.18 9.40
C PHE A 199 2.79 3.47 10.23
N MET A 200 3.59 4.46 9.84
CA MET A 200 4.79 4.88 10.56
C MET A 200 4.49 5.22 12.02
N THR A 201 3.38 5.94 12.27
CA THR A 201 2.92 6.29 13.62
C THR A 201 2.44 5.06 14.42
N ASP A 202 1.63 4.19 13.78
CA ASP A 202 1.03 3.02 14.43
C ASP A 202 2.05 1.90 14.71
N HIS A 203 3.14 1.84 13.91
CA HIS A 203 4.13 0.75 13.90
C HIS A 203 5.57 1.23 14.15
N ARG A 204 5.74 2.37 14.80
CA ARG A 204 7.06 2.90 15.21
C ARG A 204 8.06 3.02 14.06
N GLY A 205 7.58 3.26 12.83
CA GLY A 205 8.46 3.44 11.69
C GLY A 205 9.38 4.64 11.87
N GLU A 206 10.62 4.55 11.40
CA GLU A 206 11.64 5.59 11.57
C GLU A 206 11.51 6.69 10.51
N LYS A 207 11.29 6.30 9.25
CA LYS A 207 11.21 7.25 8.13
C LYS A 207 10.34 6.74 6.98
N ILE A 208 9.89 7.70 6.17
CA ILE A 208 9.23 7.46 4.87
C ILE A 208 10.19 7.91 3.79
N ILE A 209 10.43 7.05 2.81
CA ILE A 209 11.33 7.29 1.69
C ILE A 209 10.65 7.00 0.35
N ARG A 210 11.27 7.41 -0.75
CA ARG A 210 10.85 7.12 -2.12
C ARG A 210 11.74 6.05 -2.74
N PHE A 211 11.35 5.54 -3.91
CA PHE A 211 12.10 4.51 -4.62
C PHE A 211 13.57 4.92 -4.85
N ASP A 212 13.80 6.15 -5.28
CA ASP A 212 15.13 6.68 -5.60
C ASP A 212 16.03 6.90 -4.36
N ASP A 213 15.44 6.92 -3.15
CA ASP A 213 16.19 7.01 -1.89
C ASP A 213 16.72 5.65 -1.42
N ILE A 214 16.28 4.54 -2.06
CA ILE A 214 16.68 3.20 -1.68
C ILE A 214 18.05 2.89 -2.30
N ASN A 215 19.04 2.70 -1.45
CA ASN A 215 20.42 2.49 -1.85
C ASN A 215 21.03 1.21 -1.23
N PRO A 216 22.21 0.75 -1.68
CA PRO A 216 22.86 -0.47 -1.18
C PRO A 216 23.00 -0.50 0.34
N LYS A 217 23.46 0.60 0.94
CA LYS A 217 23.66 0.71 2.40
C LYS A 217 22.38 0.47 3.17
N LEU A 218 21.26 1.07 2.70
CA LEU A 218 19.96 0.87 3.33
C LEU A 218 19.51 -0.59 3.24
N VAL A 219 19.58 -1.19 2.04
CA VAL A 219 19.10 -2.54 1.79
C VAL A 219 19.89 -3.58 2.58
N MET A 220 21.21 -3.45 2.63
CA MET A 220 22.07 -4.33 3.43
C MET A 220 21.86 -4.11 4.93
N GLY A 221 21.67 -2.86 5.36
CA GLY A 221 21.37 -2.53 6.76
C GLY A 221 20.08 -3.14 7.28
N LEU A 222 19.07 -3.39 6.42
CA LEU A 222 17.85 -4.12 6.80
C LEU A 222 18.13 -5.58 7.17
N ASP A 223 19.21 -6.17 6.67
CA ASP A 223 19.68 -7.52 7.07
C ASP A 223 20.70 -7.48 8.22
N GLY A 224 20.97 -6.29 8.77
CA GLY A 224 21.99 -6.13 9.82
C GLY A 224 23.41 -6.21 9.28
N LEU A 225 23.62 -6.04 7.98
CA LEU A 225 24.93 -6.11 7.32
C LEU A 225 25.46 -4.69 7.06
N GLU A 226 26.78 -4.52 7.23
CA GLU A 226 27.44 -3.30 6.82
C GLU A 226 27.74 -3.37 5.31
N TYR A 227 27.47 -2.28 4.60
CA TYR A 227 27.85 -2.11 3.19
C TYR A 227 29.11 -1.24 3.13
N THR A 228 30.17 -1.82 2.62
CA THR A 228 31.43 -1.12 2.28
C THR A 228 31.54 -1.08 0.76
N GLU A 229 31.71 0.13 0.20
CA GLU A 229 31.95 0.34 -1.23
C GLU A 229 33.28 -0.28 -1.69
#